data_4b58f4576faf7840f54341de09c41eeb
#
_entry.id   4b58f4576faf7840f54341de09c41eeb
#
_cell.length_a   1.000
_cell.length_b   1.000
_cell.length_c   1.000
_cell.angle_alpha   90.00
_cell.angle_beta   90.00
_cell.angle_gamma   90.00
#
_symmetry.space_group_name_H-M   'P 1'
#
loop_
_entity.id
_entity.type
_entity.pdbx_description
1 polymer ?
#
loop_
_entity_poly.entity_id
_entity_poly.type
_entity_poly.pdbx_seq_one_letter_code
_entity_poly.pdbx_strand_id
1 'polypeptide(L)'
;GNQQAVLAGQRTRWIVRRMTPTECERLQGFPDGWTDIGEWTDTKGKKHKPADSPRYKALGNSIALPQWFWIAQKMKLYMGDGAKLGSLFDGIGGFPLVWETTYGTGTARWASEIEEFPIAVTKKHFPERKEYEN
;
A
#
# COMPACT_ATOMS: atom_id res chain seq x y z
N GLY A 1 4.62 18.42 11.87
CA GLY A 1 5.49 19.44 12.37
C GLY A 1 4.72 20.51 13.08
N ASN A 2 5.09 20.77 14.27
CA ASN A 2 4.42 21.78 15.07
C ASN A 2 4.90 23.15 14.72
N GLN A 3 4.05 23.85 14.01
CA GLN A 3 4.20 25.24 13.74
C GLN A 3 3.48 25.98 14.84
N GLN A 4 4.17 26.35 15.86
CA GLN A 4 3.59 27.22 16.85
C GLN A 4 3.85 28.66 16.44
N ALA A 5 2.76 29.42 16.37
CA ALA A 5 2.85 30.85 16.32
C ALA A 5 3.58 31.31 17.59
N VAL A 6 4.63 32.04 17.41
CA VAL A 6 5.57 32.25 18.46
C VAL A 6 5.38 33.59 19.07
N LEU A 7 5.49 33.62 20.37
CA LEU A 7 5.58 34.83 21.17
C LEU A 7 6.67 35.74 20.63
N ALA A 8 6.49 37.06 20.86
CA ALA A 8 7.39 38.08 20.35
C ALA A 8 8.87 37.73 20.56
N GLY A 9 9.63 37.72 19.48
CA GLY A 9 11.06 37.42 19.47
C GLY A 9 11.47 36.05 18.93
N GLN A 10 10.53 35.14 18.67
CA GLN A 10 10.85 33.86 18.04
C GLN A 10 10.63 33.93 16.51
N ARG A 11 11.62 33.57 15.74
CA ARG A 11 11.50 33.50 14.29
C ARG A 11 10.97 32.12 13.90
N THR A 12 9.88 32.07 13.16
CA THR A 12 9.42 30.86 12.51
C THR A 12 10.52 30.39 11.55
N ARG A 13 11.02 29.17 11.78
CA ARG A 13 12.03 28.57 10.91
C ARG A 13 11.36 27.53 10.02
N TRP A 14 11.37 27.77 8.74
CA TRP A 14 10.95 26.79 7.76
C TRP A 14 12.08 25.81 7.48
N ILE A 15 11.76 24.52 7.47
CA ILE A 15 12.68 23.45 7.08
C ILE A 15 12.07 22.67 5.94
N VAL A 16 12.90 22.29 5.00
CA VAL A 16 12.53 21.37 3.94
C VAL A 16 13.09 19.99 4.29
N ARG A 17 12.24 18.99 4.32
CA ARG A 17 12.63 17.61 4.56
C ARG A 17 11.88 16.66 3.63
N ARG A 18 12.40 15.46 3.47
CA ARG A 18 11.71 14.39 2.80
C ARG A 18 10.52 13.91 3.64
N MET A 19 9.43 13.55 3.00
CA MET A 19 8.34 12.82 3.67
C MET A 19 8.82 11.45 4.12
N THR A 20 8.32 10.98 5.25
CA THR A 20 8.55 9.61 5.70
C THR A 20 7.74 8.62 4.87
N PRO A 21 8.09 7.32 4.84
CA PRO A 21 7.25 6.32 4.17
C PRO A 21 5.81 6.30 4.68
N THR A 22 5.60 6.45 5.98
CA THR A 22 4.25 6.53 6.57
C THR A 22 3.45 7.75 6.07
N GLU A 23 4.09 8.90 5.94
CA GLU A 23 3.44 10.07 5.32
C GLU A 23 3.07 9.81 3.85
N CYS A 24 3.92 9.10 3.11
CA CYS A 24 3.62 8.68 1.74
C CYS A 24 2.46 7.67 1.69
N GLU A 25 2.39 6.71 2.63
CA GLU A 25 1.25 5.80 2.79
C GLU A 25 -0.05 6.57 2.97
N ARG A 26 -0.07 7.53 3.89
CA ARG A 26 -1.25 8.38 4.16
C ARG A 26 -1.68 9.18 2.95
N LEU A 27 -0.75 9.79 2.21
CA LEU A 27 -1.06 10.54 1.00
C LEU A 27 -1.70 9.68 -0.08
N GLN A 28 -1.33 8.41 -0.16
CA GLN A 28 -1.91 7.47 -1.12
C GLN A 28 -3.17 6.76 -0.60
N GLY A 29 -3.50 6.94 0.68
CA GLY A 29 -4.67 6.35 1.32
C GLY A 29 -4.46 4.93 1.85
N PHE A 30 -3.21 4.48 1.99
CA PHE A 30 -2.89 3.22 2.68
C PHE A 30 -2.97 3.39 4.20
N PRO A 31 -3.25 2.31 4.94
CA PRO A 31 -3.07 2.30 6.39
C PRO A 31 -1.62 2.57 6.79
N ASP A 32 -1.42 3.21 7.94
CA ASP A 32 -0.09 3.43 8.49
C ASP A 32 0.67 2.11 8.67
N GLY A 33 1.93 2.11 8.25
CA GLY A 33 2.78 0.93 8.35
C GLY A 33 2.48 -0.18 7.33
N TRP A 34 1.67 0.08 6.32
CA TRP A 34 1.34 -0.89 5.28
C TRP A 34 2.57 -1.52 4.63
N THR A 35 3.59 -0.71 4.35
CA THR A 35 4.86 -1.15 3.77
C THR A 35 5.93 -1.49 4.80
N ASP A 36 5.65 -1.33 6.09
CA ASP A 36 6.59 -1.69 7.16
C ASP A 36 6.44 -3.16 7.54
N ILE A 37 7.06 -4.01 6.74
CA ILE A 37 6.99 -5.47 6.92
C ILE A 37 8.12 -6.04 7.77
N GLY A 38 9.05 -5.20 8.23
CA GLY A 38 10.22 -5.66 8.99
C GLY A 38 11.24 -6.40 8.11
N GLU A 39 11.90 -7.40 8.67
CA GLU A 39 12.71 -8.33 7.88
C GLU A 39 11.80 -9.17 6.98
N TRP A 40 12.26 -9.41 5.77
CA TRP A 40 11.50 -10.18 4.80
C TRP A 40 12.41 -11.09 3.98
N THR A 41 11.84 -12.10 3.36
CA THR A 41 12.55 -13.06 2.52
C THR A 41 11.98 -12.99 1.10
N ASP A 42 12.87 -12.90 0.11
CA ASP A 42 12.46 -12.90 -1.29
C ASP A 42 12.11 -14.32 -1.80
N THR A 43 11.62 -14.41 -3.01
CA THR A 43 11.21 -15.69 -3.63
C THR A 43 12.38 -16.68 -3.81
N LYS A 44 13.61 -16.18 -3.79
CA LYS A 44 14.84 -16.98 -3.88
C LYS A 44 15.38 -17.41 -2.52
N GLY A 45 14.69 -17.08 -1.43
CA GLY A 45 15.08 -17.41 -0.06
C GLY A 45 16.10 -16.47 0.57
N LYS A 46 16.43 -15.36 -0.06
CA LYS A 46 17.35 -14.37 0.50
C LYS A 46 16.65 -13.46 1.51
N LYS A 47 17.26 -13.30 2.66
CA LYS A 47 16.77 -12.41 3.72
C LYS A 47 17.19 -10.96 3.48
N HIS A 48 16.27 -10.04 3.71
CA HIS A 48 16.47 -8.60 3.60
C HIS A 48 16.14 -7.92 4.91
N LYS A 49 16.99 -6.95 5.29
CA LYS A 49 16.73 -6.10 6.46
C LYS A 49 15.70 -5.02 6.13
N PRO A 50 15.00 -4.48 7.15
CA PRO A 50 14.13 -3.33 6.96
C PRO A 50 14.88 -2.15 6.35
N ALA A 51 14.27 -1.49 5.37
CA ALA A 51 14.82 -0.30 4.72
C ALA A 51 13.69 0.56 4.15
N ASP A 52 13.90 1.87 4.12
CA ASP A 52 12.92 2.81 3.59
C ASP A 52 12.91 2.89 2.06
N SER A 53 14.04 2.62 1.42
CA SER A 53 14.19 2.72 -0.03
C SER A 53 13.18 1.84 -0.82
N PRO A 54 13.02 0.55 -0.51
CA PRO A 54 12.00 -0.28 -1.15
C PRO A 54 10.57 0.23 -0.90
N ARG A 55 10.32 0.78 0.29
CA ARG A 55 9.01 1.36 0.64
C ARG A 55 8.67 2.56 -0.25
N TYR A 56 9.60 3.51 -0.39
CA TYR A 56 9.42 4.65 -1.28
C TYR A 56 9.21 4.24 -2.73
N LYS A 57 10.01 3.29 -3.24
CA LYS A 57 9.86 2.77 -4.61
C LYS A 57 8.48 2.16 -4.82
N ALA A 58 8.05 1.31 -3.92
CA ALA A 58 6.77 0.61 -4.00
C ALA A 58 5.57 1.56 -3.90
N LEU A 59 5.64 2.54 -2.99
CA LEU A 59 4.61 3.58 -2.86
C LEU A 59 4.56 4.48 -4.09
N GLY A 60 5.72 4.85 -4.66
CA GLY A 60 5.78 5.64 -5.89
C GLY A 60 5.21 4.95 -7.11
N ASN A 61 5.28 3.63 -7.16
CA ASN A 61 4.70 2.81 -8.23
C ASN A 61 3.22 2.43 -7.98
N SER A 62 2.67 2.79 -6.83
CA SER A 62 1.29 2.45 -6.46
C SER A 62 0.29 3.50 -6.95
N ILE A 63 -0.98 3.21 -6.73
CA ILE A 63 -2.11 4.08 -7.09
C ILE A 63 -2.65 4.83 -5.87
N ALA A 64 -3.35 5.93 -6.12
CA ALA A 64 -4.12 6.65 -5.10
C ALA A 64 -5.40 5.88 -4.76
N LEU A 65 -5.49 5.32 -3.56
CA LEU A 65 -6.59 4.46 -3.14
C LEU A 65 -7.96 5.16 -3.06
N PRO A 66 -8.08 6.45 -2.67
CA PRO A 66 -9.39 7.11 -2.62
C PRO A 66 -10.15 7.07 -3.95
N GLN A 67 -9.46 7.27 -5.07
CA GLN A 67 -10.07 7.18 -6.40
C GLN A 67 -10.54 5.75 -6.71
N TRP A 68 -9.73 4.77 -6.36
CA TRP A 68 -10.06 3.36 -6.55
C TRP A 68 -11.23 2.94 -5.65
N PHE A 69 -11.31 3.43 -4.42
CA PHE A 69 -12.47 3.22 -3.55
C PHE A 69 -13.76 3.71 -4.19
N TRP A 70 -13.74 4.92 -4.73
CA TRP A 70 -14.91 5.46 -5.42
C TRP A 70 -15.34 4.58 -6.60
N ILE A 71 -14.38 4.15 -7.42
CA ILE A 71 -14.63 3.25 -8.57
C ILE A 71 -15.19 1.91 -8.08
N ALA A 72 -14.58 1.27 -7.10
CA ALA A 72 -15.00 -0.03 -6.57
C ALA A 72 -16.43 0.01 -6.01
N GLN A 73 -16.79 1.07 -5.31
CA GLN A 73 -18.16 1.27 -4.84
C GLN A 73 -19.16 1.40 -6.00
N LYS A 74 -18.80 2.11 -7.06
CA LYS A 74 -19.65 2.20 -8.26
C LYS A 74 -19.76 0.85 -8.96
N MET A 75 -18.67 0.12 -9.10
CA MET A 75 -18.68 -1.23 -9.67
C MET A 75 -19.64 -2.16 -8.90
N LYS A 76 -19.65 -2.08 -7.57
CA LYS A 76 -20.52 -2.90 -6.72
C LYS A 76 -22.00 -2.72 -7.05
N LEU A 77 -22.43 -1.51 -7.39
CA LEU A 77 -23.81 -1.23 -7.77
C LEU A 77 -24.25 -2.00 -9.04
N TYR A 78 -23.30 -2.28 -9.95
CA TYR A 78 -23.60 -2.97 -11.21
C TYR A 78 -23.26 -4.46 -11.20
N MET A 79 -22.20 -4.85 -10.48
CA MET A 79 -21.69 -6.22 -10.46
C MET A 79 -22.31 -7.08 -9.34
N GLY A 80 -22.92 -6.45 -8.34
CA GLY A 80 -23.47 -7.14 -7.16
C GLY A 80 -22.38 -7.62 -6.20
N ASP A 81 -22.82 -8.34 -5.16
CA ASP A 81 -21.94 -8.73 -4.03
C ASP A 81 -21.06 -9.97 -4.31
N GLY A 82 -21.31 -10.68 -5.38
CA GLY A 82 -20.59 -11.94 -5.69
C GLY A 82 -19.28 -11.78 -6.45
N ALA A 83 -18.93 -10.57 -6.86
CA ALA A 83 -17.77 -10.32 -7.69
C ALA A 83 -16.46 -10.63 -6.98
N LYS A 84 -15.48 -11.18 -7.71
CA LYS A 84 -14.15 -11.53 -7.25
C LYS A 84 -13.10 -10.73 -7.99
N LEU A 85 -11.96 -10.47 -7.36
CA LEU A 85 -10.84 -9.77 -7.96
C LEU A 85 -9.71 -10.74 -8.34
N GLY A 86 -9.23 -10.62 -9.57
CA GLY A 86 -7.91 -11.05 -9.98
C GLY A 86 -7.09 -9.81 -10.31
N SER A 87 -5.90 -9.68 -9.74
CA SER A 87 -5.06 -8.50 -9.87
C SER A 87 -3.80 -8.79 -10.68
N LEU A 88 -3.61 -8.08 -11.78
CA LEU A 88 -2.37 -8.07 -12.55
C LEU A 88 -1.53 -6.86 -12.13
N PHE A 89 -0.21 -7.05 -12.05
CA PHE A 89 0.71 -5.99 -11.61
C PHE A 89 0.30 -5.41 -10.26
N ASP A 90 0.10 -6.31 -9.30
CA ASP A 90 -0.59 -6.02 -8.04
C ASP A 90 0.11 -4.96 -7.17
N GLY A 91 1.43 -4.79 -7.35
CA GLY A 91 2.21 -3.88 -6.52
C GLY A 91 2.13 -4.26 -5.04
N ILE A 92 1.94 -3.27 -4.20
CA ILE A 92 1.80 -3.47 -2.74
C ILE A 92 0.37 -3.77 -2.28
N GLY A 93 -0.50 -4.18 -3.19
CA GLY A 93 -1.83 -4.66 -2.85
C GLY A 93 -2.89 -3.57 -2.67
N GLY A 94 -2.76 -2.44 -3.34
CA GLY A 94 -3.76 -1.37 -3.30
C GLY A 94 -5.11 -1.80 -3.88
N PHE A 95 -5.10 -2.54 -4.97
CA PHE A 95 -6.33 -3.07 -5.59
C PHE A 95 -7.07 -4.05 -4.66
N PRO A 96 -6.43 -5.11 -4.14
CA PRO A 96 -7.11 -6.03 -3.24
C PRO A 96 -7.51 -5.39 -1.90
N LEU A 97 -6.74 -4.46 -1.36
CA LEU A 97 -7.12 -3.73 -0.14
C LEU A 97 -8.47 -3.03 -0.31
N VAL A 98 -8.63 -2.24 -1.35
CA VAL A 98 -9.88 -1.53 -1.64
C VAL A 98 -11.00 -2.51 -1.98
N TRP A 99 -10.70 -3.54 -2.76
CA TRP A 99 -11.69 -4.54 -3.15
C TRP A 99 -12.24 -5.27 -1.94
N GLU A 100 -11.40 -5.81 -1.08
CA GLU A 100 -11.84 -6.54 0.11
C GLU A 100 -12.53 -5.64 1.15
N THR A 101 -12.15 -4.37 1.22
CA THR A 101 -12.89 -3.40 2.04
C THR A 101 -14.31 -3.18 1.50
N THR A 102 -14.50 -3.23 0.19
CA THR A 102 -15.79 -2.98 -0.47
C THR A 102 -16.66 -4.24 -0.55
N TYR A 103 -16.06 -5.39 -0.87
CA TYR A 103 -16.77 -6.64 -1.16
C TYR A 103 -16.64 -7.69 -0.05
N GLY A 104 -15.72 -7.53 0.87
CA GLY A 104 -15.46 -8.46 1.98
C GLY A 104 -14.16 -9.24 1.83
N THR A 105 -13.66 -9.73 2.95
CA THR A 105 -12.42 -10.52 3.05
C THR A 105 -12.50 -11.78 2.20
N GLY A 106 -11.41 -12.11 1.51
CA GLY A 106 -11.28 -13.30 0.66
C GLY A 106 -11.89 -13.15 -0.74
N THR A 107 -12.36 -11.96 -1.11
CA THR A 107 -12.89 -11.71 -2.46
C THR A 107 -11.79 -11.40 -3.48
N ALA A 108 -10.60 -10.99 -3.05
CA ALA A 108 -9.40 -10.94 -3.88
C ALA A 108 -8.79 -12.34 -3.96
N ARG A 109 -8.91 -13.00 -5.11
CA ARG A 109 -8.65 -14.44 -5.26
C ARG A 109 -7.23 -14.78 -5.68
N TRP A 110 -6.63 -13.95 -6.49
CA TRP A 110 -5.27 -14.16 -6.98
C TRP A 110 -4.63 -12.84 -7.41
N ALA A 111 -3.31 -12.80 -7.44
CA ALA A 111 -2.54 -11.71 -7.96
C ALA A 111 -1.34 -12.20 -8.79
N SER A 112 -0.80 -11.32 -9.61
CA SER A 112 0.46 -11.51 -10.30
C SER A 112 1.33 -10.28 -10.09
N GLU A 113 2.54 -10.49 -9.60
CA GLU A 113 3.56 -9.47 -9.35
C GLU A 113 4.95 -10.09 -9.54
N ILE A 114 5.91 -9.30 -10.00
CA ILE A 114 7.30 -9.75 -10.24
C ILE A 114 8.33 -9.08 -9.32
N GLU A 115 7.96 -7.97 -8.71
CA GLU A 115 8.87 -7.22 -7.82
C GLU A 115 8.86 -7.86 -6.43
N GLU A 116 10.03 -8.22 -5.95
CA GLU A 116 10.21 -9.00 -4.71
C GLU A 116 9.65 -8.33 -3.45
N PHE A 117 9.89 -7.03 -3.28
CA PHE A 117 9.39 -6.32 -2.11
C PHE A 117 7.85 -6.18 -2.11
N PRO A 118 7.19 -5.76 -3.20
CA PRO A 118 5.74 -5.81 -3.31
C PRO A 118 5.14 -7.19 -3.02
N ILE A 119 5.73 -8.26 -3.54
CA ILE A 119 5.32 -9.64 -3.23
C ILE A 119 5.37 -9.91 -1.73
N ALA A 120 6.47 -9.52 -1.06
CA ALA A 120 6.60 -9.70 0.39
C ALA A 120 5.55 -8.91 1.19
N VAL A 121 5.24 -7.69 0.76
CA VAL A 121 4.18 -6.86 1.38
C VAL A 121 2.82 -7.54 1.25
N THR A 122 2.46 -7.97 0.07
CA THR A 122 1.14 -8.58 -0.20
C THR A 122 1.00 -9.95 0.44
N LYS A 123 2.04 -10.76 0.52
CA LYS A 123 2.04 -12.03 1.27
C LYS A 123 1.75 -11.82 2.77
N LYS A 124 2.25 -10.73 3.35
CA LYS A 124 1.95 -10.38 4.74
C LYS A 124 0.49 -10.01 4.95
N HIS A 125 -0.10 -9.23 4.03
CA HIS A 125 -1.46 -8.71 4.19
C HIS A 125 -2.56 -9.64 3.67
N PHE A 126 -2.23 -10.49 2.68
CA PHE A 126 -3.17 -11.42 2.03
C PHE A 126 -2.62 -12.85 1.99
N PRO A 127 -2.37 -13.49 3.14
CA PRO A 127 -1.68 -14.79 3.19
C PRO A 127 -2.47 -15.93 2.52
N GLU A 128 -3.79 -15.81 2.45
CA GLU A 128 -4.67 -16.82 1.85
C GLU A 128 -4.86 -16.65 0.33
N ARG A 129 -4.35 -15.58 -0.22
CA ARG A 129 -4.50 -15.29 -1.65
C ARG A 129 -3.47 -16.05 -2.47
N LYS A 130 -3.89 -16.57 -3.62
CA LYS A 130 -2.98 -17.20 -4.57
C LYS A 130 -2.12 -16.13 -5.25
N GLU A 131 -0.82 -16.26 -5.13
CA GLU A 131 0.17 -15.39 -5.78
C GLU A 131 0.79 -16.11 -6.97
N TYR A 132 0.85 -15.44 -8.11
CA TYR A 132 1.57 -15.91 -9.29
C TYR A 132 2.85 -15.08 -9.44
N GLU A 133 3.97 -15.74 -9.20
CA GLU A 133 5.31 -15.22 -9.41
C GLU A 133 5.78 -15.65 -10.79
N ASN A 134 6.25 -14.74 -11.58
CA ASN A 134 6.82 -15.05 -12.88
C ASN A 134 8.29 -15.36 -12.79
#